data_ed462179de131156d674ca959b2fe04a
#
_entry.id   ed462179de131156d674ca959b2fe04a
#
_cell.length_a   1.000
_cell.length_b   1.000
_cell.length_c   1.000
_cell.angle_alpha   90.00
_cell.angle_beta   90.00
_cell.angle_gamma   90.00
#
_symmetry.space_group_name_H-M   'P 1'
#
loop_
_entity.id
_entity.type
_entity.pdbx_description
1 polymer ?
#
loop_
_entity_poly.entity_id
_entity_poly.type
_entity_poly.pdbx_seq_one_letter_code
_entity_poly.pdbx_strand_id
1 'polypeptide(L)'
;MDKPIAAIELGSKKLKLVVGYEIDGKIYVLYTLVKPYGHAIEGGRFVDANRVSQTISSVREFTDPSAKLKLNISDVLLCIPPYGLGVYQTRQVTTVVTEDSKISNLDIKNIYALIRNSAYPLNDKCLVDVVPESFTLDHGRIFARPPLGESSSTLTVSAKVQTLPKDLVEDYQTVLSNGGMISRRNVVSSLAATELISSYENMPKSFILVDIGSSITTVSFVGNNALYGSTFFNWGGDSITEKIIENFNINEGDAEKYKIMYGIDNREMNFKAPICTADDGTGHEVHHFNNELNDIIKEELEVFVNRLNEAINDVVAQHDKAYRNFPMLLIGGGSQLNGLVSFITPKVMSETVEVVAPQTLGARNPTFFNCLGMILTHSKYLNLNDEAHPKVGQVTRTQNNK
;
A
#
# COMPACT_ATOMS: atom_id res chain seq x y z
N MET A 1 8.12 -24.14 12.79
CA MET A 1 7.94 -22.72 13.13
C MET A 1 8.05 -21.96 11.83
N ASP A 2 7.03 -21.20 11.50
CA ASP A 2 7.05 -20.36 10.33
C ASP A 2 8.14 -19.29 10.47
N LYS A 3 8.82 -18.96 9.37
CA LYS A 3 9.86 -17.94 9.39
C LYS A 3 9.21 -16.55 9.38
N PRO A 4 9.78 -15.58 10.11
CA PRO A 4 9.27 -14.23 10.06
C PRO A 4 9.39 -13.65 8.64
N ILE A 5 8.42 -12.87 8.25
CA ILE A 5 8.32 -12.19 6.97
C ILE A 5 8.64 -10.71 7.21
N ALA A 6 9.51 -10.13 6.41
CA ALA A 6 9.79 -8.70 6.41
C ALA A 6 9.12 -8.04 5.21
N ALA A 7 8.40 -6.95 5.45
CA ALA A 7 7.73 -6.16 4.44
C ALA A 7 8.24 -4.71 4.49
N ILE A 8 8.69 -4.19 3.34
CA ILE A 8 9.25 -2.83 3.22
C ILE A 8 8.45 -2.00 2.21
N GLU A 9 8.14 -0.78 2.60
CA GLU A 9 7.53 0.24 1.74
C GLU A 9 8.44 1.46 1.67
N LEU A 10 8.75 1.91 0.46
CA LEU A 10 9.48 3.12 0.17
C LEU A 10 8.48 4.21 -0.22
N GLY A 11 8.03 5.01 0.76
CA GLY A 11 7.15 6.16 0.52
C GLY A 11 7.94 7.39 0.11
N SER A 12 7.29 8.53 -0.19
CA SER A 12 7.96 9.74 -0.70
C SER A 12 9.06 10.27 0.24
N LYS A 13 8.83 10.24 1.56
CA LYS A 13 9.76 10.80 2.57
C LYS A 13 10.33 9.79 3.56
N LYS A 14 9.76 8.60 3.66
CA LYS A 14 10.04 7.66 4.76
C LYS A 14 10.02 6.23 4.27
N LEU A 15 11.00 5.45 4.73
CA LEU A 15 10.97 3.99 4.70
C LEU A 15 10.07 3.49 5.84
N LYS A 16 9.27 2.49 5.55
CA LYS A 16 8.42 1.78 6.51
C LYS A 16 8.76 0.30 6.45
N LEU A 17 8.92 -0.34 7.59
CA LEU A 17 9.30 -1.74 7.71
C LEU A 17 8.46 -2.41 8.78
N VAL A 18 7.91 -3.58 8.46
CA VAL A 18 7.23 -4.46 9.40
C VAL A 18 7.84 -5.85 9.28
N VAL A 19 8.18 -6.46 10.41
CA VAL A 19 8.62 -7.86 10.49
C VAL A 19 7.63 -8.60 11.37
N GLY A 20 7.08 -9.71 10.89
CA GLY A 20 6.08 -10.47 11.62
C GLY A 20 5.83 -11.85 11.04
N TYR A 21 4.82 -12.50 11.57
CA TYR A 21 4.29 -13.79 11.12
C TYR A 21 2.82 -13.63 10.75
N GLU A 22 2.36 -14.42 9.83
CA GLU A 22 0.92 -14.69 9.66
C GLU A 22 0.64 -16.11 10.18
N ILE A 23 -0.36 -16.24 11.04
CA ILE A 23 -0.82 -17.50 11.59
C ILE A 23 -2.35 -17.45 11.60
N ASP A 24 -2.99 -18.37 10.89
CA ASP A 24 -4.46 -18.51 10.80
C ASP A 24 -5.17 -17.18 10.39
N GLY A 25 -4.62 -16.47 9.43
CA GLY A 25 -5.17 -15.21 8.93
C GLY A 25 -4.90 -13.99 9.83
N LYS A 26 -4.12 -14.15 10.92
CA LYS A 26 -3.77 -13.07 11.84
C LYS A 26 -2.28 -12.74 11.76
N ILE A 27 -1.97 -11.45 11.78
CA ILE A 27 -0.59 -10.96 11.74
C ILE A 27 -0.09 -10.73 13.18
N TYR A 28 1.05 -11.32 13.49
CA TYR A 28 1.78 -11.15 14.74
C TYR A 28 3.07 -10.38 14.48
N VAL A 29 3.12 -9.15 14.96
CA VAL A 29 4.24 -8.23 14.70
C VAL A 29 5.37 -8.48 15.69
N LEU A 30 6.59 -8.61 15.16
CA LEU A 30 7.83 -8.68 15.93
C LEU A 30 8.52 -7.33 16.03
N TYR A 31 8.50 -6.56 14.92
CA TYR A 31 9.23 -5.31 14.81
C TYR A 31 8.57 -4.39 13.78
N THR A 32 8.54 -3.10 14.10
CA THR A 32 8.12 -2.04 13.18
C THR A 32 9.13 -0.90 13.21
N LEU A 33 9.35 -0.29 12.05
CA LEU A 33 10.21 0.87 11.93
C LEU A 33 9.68 1.83 10.89
N VAL A 34 9.75 3.13 11.21
CA VAL A 34 9.62 4.22 10.24
C VAL A 34 10.92 5.02 10.27
N LYS A 35 11.60 5.14 9.13
CA LYS A 35 12.86 5.88 9.03
C LYS A 35 12.77 6.94 7.94
N PRO A 36 12.93 8.22 8.28
CA PRO A 36 12.88 9.29 7.30
C PRO A 36 14.16 9.31 6.44
N TYR A 37 14.00 9.71 5.19
CA TYR A 37 15.07 10.07 4.26
C TYR A 37 14.81 11.40 3.54
N GLY A 38 13.75 12.13 3.94
CA GLY A 38 13.38 13.41 3.34
C GLY A 38 12.76 13.25 1.95
N HIS A 39 12.78 14.31 1.17
CA HIS A 39 12.24 14.34 -0.20
C HIS A 39 13.19 13.59 -1.17
N ALA A 40 13.21 12.26 -1.12
CA ALA A 40 14.08 11.43 -1.96
C ALA A 40 13.32 10.68 -3.07
N ILE A 41 11.98 10.69 -3.02
CA ILE A 41 11.10 10.12 -4.05
C ILE A 41 10.01 11.15 -4.38
N GLU A 42 9.93 11.56 -5.63
CA GLU A 42 8.94 12.50 -6.15
C GLU A 42 8.19 11.88 -7.34
N GLY A 43 6.87 11.99 -7.37
CA GLY A 43 6.07 11.39 -8.42
C GLY A 43 6.29 9.88 -8.63
N GLY A 44 6.73 9.17 -7.58
CA GLY A 44 7.11 7.76 -7.65
C GLY A 44 8.50 7.48 -8.24
N ARG A 45 9.28 8.51 -8.55
CA ARG A 45 10.65 8.42 -9.08
C ARG A 45 11.67 8.78 -8.02
N PHE A 46 12.79 8.09 -7.99
CA PHE A 46 13.89 8.38 -7.06
C PHE A 46 14.66 9.61 -7.54
N VAL A 47 14.57 10.72 -6.80
CA VAL A 47 15.40 11.91 -7.02
C VAL A 47 16.74 11.81 -6.26
N ASP A 48 16.78 11.03 -5.18
CA ASP A 48 18.00 10.69 -4.43
C ASP A 48 18.02 9.20 -4.06
N ALA A 49 18.27 8.35 -5.06
CA ALA A 49 18.35 6.90 -4.90
C ALA A 49 19.42 6.46 -3.88
N ASN A 50 20.54 7.20 -3.81
CA ASN A 50 21.62 6.88 -2.89
C ASN A 50 21.21 7.04 -1.43
N ARG A 51 20.51 8.12 -1.09
CA ARG A 51 19.99 8.36 0.26
C ARG A 51 19.01 7.28 0.68
N VAL A 52 18.12 6.85 -0.22
CA VAL A 52 17.17 5.76 0.05
C VAL A 52 17.92 4.45 0.27
N SER A 53 18.88 4.09 -0.59
CA SER A 53 19.70 2.88 -0.45
C SER A 53 20.52 2.86 0.84
N GLN A 54 21.11 3.99 1.25
CA GLN A 54 21.82 4.11 2.53
C GLN A 54 20.87 3.90 3.72
N THR A 55 19.65 4.47 3.63
CA THR A 55 18.64 4.27 4.67
C THR A 55 18.24 2.80 4.77
N ILE A 56 18.03 2.10 3.64
CA ILE A 56 17.77 0.65 3.61
C ILE A 56 18.91 -0.12 4.27
N SER A 57 20.16 0.17 3.90
CA SER A 57 21.34 -0.49 4.48
C SER A 57 21.38 -0.33 6.00
N SER A 58 20.99 0.83 6.53
CA SER A 58 21.03 1.13 7.96
C SER A 58 19.96 0.42 8.81
N VAL A 59 18.97 -0.21 8.17
CA VAL A 59 17.87 -0.91 8.85
C VAL A 59 17.91 -2.43 8.68
N ARG A 60 18.96 -2.95 8.04
CA ARG A 60 19.14 -4.39 7.81
C ARG A 60 19.32 -5.19 9.07
N GLU A 61 19.96 -4.59 10.05
CA GLU A 61 20.25 -5.26 11.32
C GLU A 61 19.57 -4.53 12.47
N PHE A 62 18.90 -5.30 13.29
CA PHE A 62 18.26 -4.81 14.50
C PHE A 62 18.55 -5.75 15.66
N THR A 63 18.90 -5.18 16.81
CA THR A 63 19.13 -5.94 18.04
C THR A 63 18.40 -5.25 19.19
N ASP A 64 17.51 -6.01 19.83
CA ASP A 64 16.89 -5.63 21.10
C ASP A 64 17.38 -6.57 22.20
N PRO A 65 18.33 -6.13 23.04
CA PRO A 65 18.84 -6.94 24.14
C PRO A 65 17.78 -7.32 25.17
N SER A 66 16.78 -6.43 25.38
CA SER A 66 15.72 -6.64 26.39
C SER A 66 14.76 -7.75 25.96
N ALA A 67 14.39 -7.77 24.68
CA ALA A 67 13.55 -8.81 24.08
C ALA A 67 14.35 -10.04 23.62
N LYS A 68 15.69 -10.04 23.73
CA LYS A 68 16.60 -11.04 23.17
C LYS A 68 16.34 -11.30 21.69
N LEU A 69 16.00 -10.22 20.95
CA LEU A 69 15.67 -10.26 19.55
C LEU A 69 16.84 -9.73 18.74
N LYS A 70 17.33 -10.54 17.81
CA LYS A 70 18.27 -10.10 16.77
C LYS A 70 17.68 -10.44 15.41
N LEU A 71 17.51 -9.42 14.57
CA LEU A 71 17.05 -9.58 13.20
C LEU A 71 18.18 -9.22 12.25
N ASN A 72 18.35 -10.04 11.22
CA ASN A 72 19.16 -9.72 10.05
C ASN A 72 18.24 -9.87 8.83
N ILE A 73 17.92 -8.76 8.20
CA ILE A 73 16.92 -8.66 7.13
C ILE A 73 17.68 -8.58 5.81
N SER A 74 17.63 -9.65 5.03
CA SER A 74 18.31 -9.77 3.73
C SER A 74 17.32 -9.89 2.57
N ASP A 75 16.12 -10.44 2.82
CA ASP A 75 15.06 -10.57 1.85
C ASP A 75 13.74 -10.00 2.40
N VAL A 76 12.99 -9.32 1.56
CA VAL A 76 11.77 -8.61 1.94
C VAL A 76 10.67 -8.77 0.90
N LEU A 77 9.43 -8.57 1.33
CA LEU A 77 8.35 -8.21 0.43
C LEU A 77 8.50 -6.73 0.11
N LEU A 78 8.58 -6.39 -1.18
CA LEU A 78 8.75 -5.00 -1.63
C LEU A 78 7.42 -4.42 -2.09
N CYS A 79 7.00 -3.34 -1.45
CA CYS A 79 5.84 -2.56 -1.88
C CYS A 79 6.17 -1.75 -3.12
N ILE A 80 5.43 -1.96 -4.20
CA ILE A 80 5.52 -1.14 -5.42
C ILE A 80 4.26 -0.28 -5.53
N PRO A 81 4.38 1.04 -5.77
CA PRO A 81 3.21 1.88 -5.97
C PRO A 81 2.48 1.51 -7.27
N PRO A 82 1.16 1.71 -7.37
CA PRO A 82 0.36 1.24 -8.50
C PRO A 82 0.38 2.18 -9.71
N TYR A 83 1.48 2.93 -9.92
CA TYR A 83 1.57 3.90 -10.99
C TYR A 83 1.68 3.20 -12.34
N GLY A 84 0.66 3.40 -13.18
CA GLY A 84 0.54 2.72 -14.46
C GLY A 84 0.09 1.25 -14.33
N LEU A 85 -0.58 0.88 -13.23
CA LEU A 85 -1.12 -0.46 -13.02
C LEU A 85 -2.02 -0.89 -14.18
N GLY A 86 -1.75 -2.09 -14.72
CA GLY A 86 -2.66 -2.82 -15.59
C GLY A 86 -3.19 -4.05 -14.85
N VAL A 87 -4.51 -4.30 -14.96
CA VAL A 87 -5.15 -5.48 -14.38
C VAL A 87 -5.87 -6.23 -15.49
N TYR A 88 -5.45 -7.45 -15.78
CA TYR A 88 -5.99 -8.26 -16.85
C TYR A 88 -6.63 -9.51 -16.27
N GLN A 89 -7.89 -9.75 -16.63
CA GLN A 89 -8.57 -10.97 -16.24
C GLN A 89 -8.17 -12.10 -17.18
N THR A 90 -7.88 -13.27 -16.62
CA THR A 90 -7.53 -14.46 -17.37
C THR A 90 -8.21 -15.69 -16.80
N ARG A 91 -8.41 -16.68 -17.67
CA ARG A 91 -8.90 -18.00 -17.28
C ARG A 91 -8.11 -19.04 -18.04
N GLN A 92 -7.42 -19.91 -17.30
CA GLN A 92 -6.61 -20.99 -17.88
C GLN A 92 -7.04 -22.35 -17.35
N VAL A 93 -6.80 -23.38 -18.13
CA VAL A 93 -7.14 -24.76 -17.80
C VAL A 93 -5.89 -25.61 -17.97
N THR A 94 -5.64 -26.52 -17.03
CA THR A 94 -4.62 -27.57 -17.16
C THR A 94 -5.22 -28.93 -16.85
N THR A 95 -4.65 -29.97 -17.43
CA THR A 95 -4.94 -31.37 -17.04
C THR A 95 -4.18 -31.71 -15.77
N VAL A 96 -4.80 -32.48 -14.88
CA VAL A 96 -4.15 -32.99 -13.66
C VAL A 96 -3.24 -34.16 -14.08
N VAL A 97 -1.97 -34.09 -13.66
CA VAL A 97 -0.91 -35.00 -14.14
C VAL A 97 -0.65 -36.17 -13.21
N THR A 98 -1.26 -36.21 -12.03
CA THR A 98 -1.11 -37.31 -11.07
C THR A 98 -1.91 -38.55 -11.50
N GLU A 99 -1.37 -39.77 -11.30
CA GLU A 99 -2.03 -41.02 -11.65
C GLU A 99 -3.36 -41.24 -10.93
N ASP A 100 -3.50 -40.74 -9.70
CA ASP A 100 -4.72 -40.82 -8.89
C ASP A 100 -5.71 -39.68 -9.18
N SER A 101 -5.43 -38.84 -10.19
CA SER A 101 -6.23 -37.66 -10.56
C SER A 101 -6.45 -36.66 -9.39
N LYS A 102 -5.54 -36.62 -8.41
CA LYS A 102 -5.59 -35.66 -7.32
C LYS A 102 -4.74 -34.44 -7.64
N ILE A 103 -5.31 -33.28 -7.40
CA ILE A 103 -4.62 -32.00 -7.61
C ILE A 103 -3.42 -31.91 -6.67
N SER A 104 -2.26 -31.67 -7.25
CA SER A 104 -0.97 -31.53 -6.59
C SER A 104 -0.39 -30.12 -6.73
N ASN A 105 0.69 -29.85 -6.00
CA ASN A 105 1.44 -28.60 -6.18
C ASN A 105 1.99 -28.46 -7.61
N LEU A 106 2.27 -29.55 -8.31
CA LEU A 106 2.73 -29.51 -9.69
C LEU A 106 1.66 -28.97 -10.62
N ASP A 107 0.40 -29.37 -10.44
CA ASP A 107 -0.72 -28.86 -11.26
C ASP A 107 -0.94 -27.38 -11.03
N ILE A 108 -0.80 -26.92 -9.76
CA ILE A 108 -0.85 -25.49 -9.42
C ILE A 108 0.29 -24.73 -10.13
N LYS A 109 1.53 -25.25 -10.10
CA LYS A 109 2.67 -24.64 -10.80
C LYS A 109 2.45 -24.58 -12.31
N ASN A 110 1.97 -25.66 -12.90
CA ASN A 110 1.72 -25.75 -14.34
C ASN A 110 0.72 -24.70 -14.80
N ILE A 111 -0.41 -24.56 -14.08
CA ILE A 111 -1.43 -23.58 -14.48
C ILE A 111 -0.95 -22.15 -14.28
N TYR A 112 -0.15 -21.88 -13.24
CA TYR A 112 0.46 -20.54 -13.05
C TYR A 112 1.50 -20.23 -14.13
N ALA A 113 2.28 -21.22 -14.56
CA ALA A 113 3.18 -21.06 -15.70
C ALA A 113 2.41 -20.73 -16.99
N LEU A 114 1.27 -21.40 -17.22
CA LEU A 114 0.39 -21.09 -18.34
C LEU A 114 -0.15 -19.66 -18.26
N ILE A 115 -0.61 -19.22 -17.08
CA ILE A 115 -1.08 -17.84 -16.87
C ILE A 115 0.05 -16.86 -17.15
N ARG A 116 1.23 -17.05 -16.59
CA ARG A 116 2.38 -16.13 -16.76
C ARG A 116 2.86 -16.03 -18.20
N ASN A 117 2.80 -17.12 -18.96
CA ASN A 117 3.24 -17.20 -20.35
C ASN A 117 2.15 -16.83 -21.36
N SER A 118 0.94 -16.51 -20.91
CA SER A 118 -0.13 -16.04 -21.79
C SER A 118 0.22 -14.67 -22.38
N ALA A 119 -0.34 -14.36 -23.55
CA ALA A 119 -0.14 -13.08 -24.21
C ALA A 119 -0.96 -11.98 -23.51
N TYR A 120 -0.29 -11.03 -22.91
CA TYR A 120 -0.87 -9.80 -22.38
C TYR A 120 -0.34 -8.58 -23.15
N PRO A 121 -1.11 -7.47 -23.26
CA PRO A 121 -0.64 -6.25 -23.91
C PRO A 121 0.33 -5.51 -22.97
N LEU A 122 1.53 -6.05 -22.80
CA LEU A 122 2.51 -5.54 -21.84
C LEU A 122 3.13 -4.21 -22.28
N ASN A 123 3.39 -4.05 -23.59
CA ASN A 123 4.13 -2.90 -24.14
C ASN A 123 5.45 -2.67 -23.36
N ASP A 124 5.52 -1.60 -22.59
CA ASP A 124 6.60 -1.21 -21.68
C ASP A 124 6.47 -1.72 -20.25
N LYS A 125 5.46 -2.60 -19.99
CA LYS A 125 5.16 -3.14 -18.67
C LYS A 125 5.75 -4.54 -18.48
N CYS A 126 5.93 -4.92 -17.22
CA CYS A 126 6.23 -6.29 -16.82
C CYS A 126 5.11 -6.86 -15.94
N LEU A 127 4.99 -8.19 -15.93
CA LEU A 127 4.09 -8.88 -15.03
C LEU A 127 4.68 -8.84 -13.60
N VAL A 128 3.90 -8.34 -12.66
CA VAL A 128 4.29 -8.23 -11.24
C VAL A 128 3.72 -9.38 -10.43
N ASP A 129 2.42 -9.64 -10.56
CA ASP A 129 1.76 -10.66 -9.76
C ASP A 129 0.59 -11.32 -10.49
N VAL A 130 0.24 -12.54 -10.03
CA VAL A 130 -0.95 -13.30 -10.45
C VAL A 130 -1.79 -13.54 -9.21
N VAL A 131 -2.98 -12.96 -9.18
CA VAL A 131 -3.92 -13.02 -8.07
C VAL A 131 -5.09 -13.94 -8.44
N PRO A 132 -5.16 -15.18 -7.92
CA PRO A 132 -6.26 -16.08 -8.22
C PRO A 132 -7.55 -15.61 -7.58
N GLU A 133 -8.64 -15.71 -8.33
CA GLU A 133 -9.99 -15.43 -7.85
C GLU A 133 -10.74 -16.72 -7.52
N SER A 134 -10.55 -17.76 -8.32
CA SER A 134 -11.20 -19.07 -8.12
C SER A 134 -10.47 -20.21 -8.81
N PHE A 135 -10.64 -21.39 -8.22
CA PHE A 135 -10.21 -22.68 -8.74
C PHE A 135 -11.45 -23.53 -9.01
N THR A 136 -11.64 -23.97 -10.23
CA THR A 136 -12.82 -24.77 -10.64
C THR A 136 -12.38 -26.14 -11.12
N LEU A 137 -13.02 -27.19 -10.63
CA LEU A 137 -12.80 -28.58 -11.02
C LEU A 137 -13.73 -28.99 -12.18
N ASP A 138 -13.42 -30.10 -12.85
CA ASP A 138 -14.16 -30.61 -14.01
C ASP A 138 -15.66 -30.88 -13.76
N HIS A 139 -16.03 -31.20 -12.52
CA HIS A 139 -17.42 -31.38 -12.06
C HIS A 139 -18.06 -30.10 -11.54
N GLY A 140 -17.46 -28.89 -11.76
CA GLY A 140 -18.05 -27.61 -11.48
C GLY A 140 -17.91 -27.10 -10.03
N ARG A 141 -17.24 -27.85 -9.12
CA ARG A 141 -16.95 -27.34 -7.78
C ARG A 141 -15.94 -26.19 -7.84
N ILE A 142 -16.23 -25.12 -7.08
CA ILE A 142 -15.42 -23.90 -7.06
C ILE A 142 -14.79 -23.73 -5.67
N PHE A 143 -13.51 -23.38 -5.65
CA PHE A 143 -12.73 -23.14 -4.45
C PHE A 143 -12.07 -21.75 -4.51
N ALA A 144 -11.98 -21.08 -3.36
CA ALA A 144 -11.27 -19.81 -3.22
C ALA A 144 -9.76 -19.99 -2.98
N ARG A 145 -9.33 -21.21 -2.63
CA ARG A 145 -7.92 -21.60 -2.40
C ARG A 145 -7.56 -22.80 -3.24
N PRO A 146 -6.27 -23.07 -3.49
CA PRO A 146 -5.84 -24.25 -4.23
C PRO A 146 -6.45 -25.53 -3.65
N PRO A 147 -7.20 -26.32 -4.45
CA PRO A 147 -7.91 -27.51 -3.97
C PRO A 147 -6.98 -28.74 -3.96
N LEU A 148 -5.88 -28.66 -3.20
CA LEU A 148 -4.91 -29.75 -3.12
C LEU A 148 -5.52 -31.03 -2.55
N GLY A 149 -5.25 -32.17 -3.20
CA GLY A 149 -5.77 -33.48 -2.81
C GLY A 149 -7.19 -33.78 -3.28
N GLU A 150 -7.91 -32.80 -3.84
CA GLU A 150 -9.21 -33.00 -4.48
C GLU A 150 -9.04 -33.72 -5.80
N SER A 151 -9.98 -34.64 -6.11
CA SER A 151 -9.95 -35.40 -7.36
C SER A 151 -10.60 -34.62 -8.50
N SER A 152 -9.88 -34.49 -9.62
CA SER A 152 -10.36 -33.87 -10.85
C SER A 152 -9.44 -34.25 -12.03
N SER A 153 -9.99 -34.36 -13.23
CA SER A 153 -9.20 -34.52 -14.43
C SER A 153 -8.61 -33.22 -14.96
N THR A 154 -9.25 -32.09 -14.61
CA THR A 154 -8.81 -30.75 -15.03
C THR A 154 -8.91 -29.78 -13.89
N LEU A 155 -8.03 -28.78 -13.91
CA LEU A 155 -8.05 -27.63 -13.02
C LEU A 155 -8.17 -26.36 -13.86
N THR A 156 -9.22 -25.57 -13.60
CA THR A 156 -9.40 -24.24 -14.18
C THR A 156 -9.11 -23.19 -13.13
N VAL A 157 -8.30 -22.18 -13.47
CA VAL A 157 -8.04 -21.01 -12.60
C VAL A 157 -8.51 -19.75 -13.30
N SER A 158 -9.37 -18.98 -12.62
CA SER A 158 -9.66 -17.61 -12.96
C SER A 158 -8.78 -16.71 -12.09
N ALA A 159 -8.05 -15.79 -12.70
CA ALA A 159 -7.09 -14.92 -12.00
C ALA A 159 -7.05 -13.52 -12.61
N LYS A 160 -6.56 -12.57 -11.82
CA LYS A 160 -6.16 -11.23 -12.26
C LYS A 160 -4.64 -11.18 -12.36
N VAL A 161 -4.14 -10.76 -13.51
CA VAL A 161 -2.72 -10.54 -13.74
C VAL A 161 -2.43 -9.06 -13.60
N GLN A 162 -1.52 -8.72 -12.71
CA GLN A 162 -1.11 -7.34 -12.45
C GLN A 162 0.20 -7.04 -13.16
N THR A 163 0.23 -5.90 -13.85
CA THR A 163 1.40 -5.41 -14.58
C THR A 163 1.71 -3.97 -14.18
N LEU A 164 2.99 -3.62 -14.16
CA LEU A 164 3.47 -2.25 -13.92
C LEU A 164 4.51 -1.87 -14.99
N PRO A 165 4.77 -0.57 -15.19
CA PRO A 165 5.90 -0.11 -16.00
C PRO A 165 7.19 -0.78 -15.56
N LYS A 166 7.95 -1.29 -16.52
CA LYS A 166 9.17 -2.07 -16.25
C LYS A 166 10.23 -1.23 -15.54
N ASP A 167 10.42 0.00 -15.97
CA ASP A 167 11.35 0.96 -15.38
C ASP A 167 11.02 1.23 -13.90
N LEU A 168 9.74 1.39 -13.56
CA LEU A 168 9.31 1.58 -12.16
C LEU A 168 9.73 0.39 -11.28
N VAL A 169 9.46 -0.84 -11.74
CA VAL A 169 9.78 -2.05 -10.98
C VAL A 169 11.29 -2.22 -10.84
N GLU A 170 12.06 -2.01 -11.93
CA GLU A 170 13.50 -2.12 -11.94
C GLU A 170 14.18 -1.06 -11.04
N ASP A 171 13.69 0.17 -11.03
CA ASP A 171 14.19 1.24 -10.16
C ASP A 171 14.05 0.87 -8.69
N TYR A 172 12.86 0.41 -8.25
CA TYR A 172 12.61 0.01 -6.88
C TYR A 172 13.45 -1.20 -6.44
N GLN A 173 13.61 -2.20 -7.33
CA GLN A 173 14.46 -3.37 -7.08
C GLN A 173 15.95 -2.98 -7.02
N THR A 174 16.40 -2.07 -7.88
CA THR A 174 17.79 -1.59 -7.92
C THR A 174 18.13 -0.84 -6.64
N VAL A 175 17.29 0.08 -6.20
CA VAL A 175 17.49 0.85 -4.95
C VAL A 175 17.50 -0.09 -3.74
N LEU A 176 16.60 -1.08 -3.70
CA LEU A 176 16.58 -2.10 -2.65
C LEU A 176 17.88 -2.91 -2.63
N SER A 177 18.32 -3.38 -3.80
CA SER A 177 19.56 -4.17 -3.97
C SER A 177 20.80 -3.38 -3.57
N ASN A 178 20.89 -2.10 -3.95
CA ASN A 178 21.97 -1.20 -3.56
C ASN A 178 22.01 -0.99 -2.03
N GLY A 179 20.85 -1.06 -1.35
CA GLY A 179 20.75 -1.09 0.10
C GLY A 179 21.10 -2.44 0.74
N GLY A 180 21.43 -3.47 -0.06
CA GLY A 180 21.83 -4.80 0.37
C GLY A 180 20.69 -5.71 0.80
N MET A 181 19.46 -5.44 0.34
CA MET A 181 18.30 -6.32 0.48
C MET A 181 17.83 -6.81 -0.88
N ILE A 182 17.13 -7.94 -0.90
CA ILE A 182 16.58 -8.54 -2.12
C ILE A 182 15.05 -8.60 -2.01
N SER A 183 14.35 -8.28 -3.10
CA SER A 183 12.91 -8.49 -3.17
C SER A 183 12.60 -9.96 -3.37
N ARG A 184 11.97 -10.57 -2.36
CA ARG A 184 11.41 -11.92 -2.45
C ARG A 184 10.13 -11.94 -3.29
N ARG A 185 9.32 -10.90 -3.17
CA ARG A 185 8.12 -10.67 -3.94
C ARG A 185 7.83 -9.18 -4.03
N ASN A 186 7.46 -8.74 -5.21
CA ASN A 186 6.91 -7.41 -5.42
C ASN A 186 5.39 -7.47 -5.20
N VAL A 187 4.85 -6.58 -4.39
CA VAL A 187 3.41 -6.50 -4.12
C VAL A 187 2.95 -5.08 -4.39
N VAL A 188 1.91 -4.95 -5.19
CA VAL A 188 1.30 -3.64 -5.47
C VAL A 188 0.61 -3.12 -4.20
N SER A 189 0.87 -1.86 -3.82
CA SER A 189 0.32 -1.28 -2.57
C SER A 189 -1.20 -1.37 -2.49
N SER A 190 -1.90 -1.07 -3.58
CA SER A 190 -3.36 -1.16 -3.63
C SER A 190 -3.88 -2.59 -3.45
N LEU A 191 -3.14 -3.62 -3.91
CA LEU A 191 -3.49 -5.02 -3.63
C LEU A 191 -3.28 -5.34 -2.15
N ALA A 192 -2.12 -4.96 -1.59
CA ALA A 192 -1.83 -5.17 -0.17
C ALA A 192 -2.91 -4.55 0.73
N ALA A 193 -3.28 -3.30 0.45
CA ALA A 193 -4.33 -2.62 1.19
C ALA A 193 -5.70 -3.30 1.03
N THR A 194 -6.05 -3.73 -0.19
CA THR A 194 -7.30 -4.47 -0.47
C THR A 194 -7.37 -5.76 0.34
N GLU A 195 -6.30 -6.54 0.37
CA GLU A 195 -6.24 -7.80 1.11
C GLU A 195 -6.37 -7.58 2.63
N LEU A 196 -5.74 -6.54 3.16
CA LEU A 196 -5.85 -6.23 4.59
C LEU A 196 -7.27 -5.79 4.96
N ILE A 197 -7.89 -4.89 4.19
CA ILE A 197 -9.28 -4.45 4.41
C ILE A 197 -10.24 -5.65 4.32
N SER A 198 -10.07 -6.49 3.30
CA SER A 198 -10.92 -7.67 3.09
C SER A 198 -10.79 -8.73 4.19
N SER A 199 -9.75 -8.66 5.02
CA SER A 199 -9.57 -9.54 6.19
C SER A 199 -10.29 -9.06 7.43
N TYR A 200 -10.77 -7.81 7.45
CA TYR A 200 -11.47 -7.24 8.59
C TYR A 200 -12.96 -7.60 8.55
N GLU A 201 -13.55 -7.81 9.73
CA GLU A 201 -14.98 -8.05 9.85
C GLU A 201 -15.79 -6.79 9.50
N ASN A 202 -16.95 -7.00 8.90
CA ASN A 202 -17.92 -5.95 8.56
C ASN A 202 -17.45 -4.88 7.53
N MET A 203 -16.36 -5.15 6.79
CA MET A 203 -15.96 -4.26 5.71
C MET A 203 -16.77 -4.50 4.42
N PRO A 204 -17.04 -3.44 3.64
CA PRO A 204 -17.71 -3.58 2.35
C PRO A 204 -16.85 -4.42 1.39
N LYS A 205 -17.51 -5.27 0.59
CA LYS A 205 -16.81 -6.06 -0.44
C LYS A 205 -16.45 -5.25 -1.68
N SER A 206 -17.13 -4.13 -1.88
CA SER A 206 -16.87 -3.21 -2.99
C SER A 206 -16.79 -1.79 -2.47
N PHE A 207 -15.71 -1.08 -2.81
CA PHE A 207 -15.41 0.25 -2.27
C PHE A 207 -14.40 1.00 -3.15
N ILE A 208 -14.34 2.31 -2.95
CA ILE A 208 -13.24 3.16 -3.43
C ILE A 208 -12.20 3.23 -2.32
N LEU A 209 -10.98 2.84 -2.63
CA LEU A 209 -9.84 2.94 -1.71
C LEU A 209 -9.01 4.17 -2.05
N VAL A 210 -8.80 5.04 -1.09
CA VAL A 210 -7.99 6.26 -1.24
C VAL A 210 -6.83 6.20 -0.26
N ASP A 211 -5.61 6.06 -0.76
CA ASP A 211 -4.37 6.10 0.01
C ASP A 211 -3.74 7.49 -0.09
N ILE A 212 -3.84 8.27 0.98
CA ILE A 212 -3.33 9.63 1.04
C ILE A 212 -1.93 9.61 1.65
N GLY A 213 -0.94 9.71 0.79
CA GLY A 213 0.47 9.77 1.17
C GLY A 213 0.95 11.18 1.54
N SER A 214 2.28 11.35 1.60
CA SER A 214 2.88 12.68 1.81
C SER A 214 2.82 13.56 0.55
N SER A 215 3.16 13.02 -0.62
CA SER A 215 3.22 13.78 -1.89
C SER A 215 2.24 13.30 -2.96
N ILE A 216 1.67 12.11 -2.78
CA ILE A 216 0.80 11.45 -3.78
C ILE A 216 -0.42 10.87 -3.10
N THR A 217 -1.54 10.96 -3.77
CA THR A 217 -2.77 10.23 -3.43
C THR A 217 -3.07 9.20 -4.51
N THR A 218 -3.31 7.97 -4.09
CA THR A 218 -3.72 6.87 -4.96
C THR A 218 -5.20 6.58 -4.75
N VAL A 219 -5.93 6.41 -5.86
CA VAL A 219 -7.36 6.03 -5.86
C VAL A 219 -7.50 4.70 -6.56
N SER A 220 -8.13 3.73 -5.91
CA SER A 220 -8.31 2.38 -6.44
C SER A 220 -9.76 1.96 -6.37
N PHE A 221 -10.21 1.21 -7.37
CA PHE A 221 -11.52 0.57 -7.35
C PHE A 221 -11.39 -0.90 -6.96
N VAL A 222 -12.11 -1.27 -5.91
CA VAL A 222 -12.21 -2.65 -5.40
C VAL A 222 -13.65 -3.14 -5.58
N GLY A 223 -13.82 -4.26 -6.23
CA GLY A 223 -15.12 -4.91 -6.44
C GLY A 223 -15.08 -6.36 -5.96
N ASN A 224 -16.02 -6.74 -5.11
CA ASN A 224 -16.11 -8.09 -4.54
C ASN A 224 -14.75 -8.60 -3.96
N ASN A 225 -14.11 -7.77 -3.16
CA ASN A 225 -12.79 -8.01 -2.54
C ASN A 225 -11.64 -8.20 -3.55
N ALA A 226 -11.79 -7.77 -4.79
CA ALA A 226 -10.74 -7.86 -5.79
C ALA A 226 -10.40 -6.48 -6.36
N LEU A 227 -9.10 -6.18 -6.49
CA LEU A 227 -8.62 -4.95 -7.09
C LEU A 227 -8.90 -4.96 -8.61
N TYR A 228 -9.55 -3.93 -9.13
CA TYR A 228 -9.86 -3.77 -10.55
C TYR A 228 -8.95 -2.78 -11.25
N GLY A 229 -8.56 -1.71 -10.58
CA GLY A 229 -7.69 -0.69 -11.14
C GLY A 229 -7.28 0.34 -10.11
N SER A 230 -6.30 1.14 -10.47
CA SER A 230 -5.79 2.26 -9.66
C SER A 230 -5.36 3.40 -10.56
N THR A 231 -5.59 4.61 -10.08
CA THR A 231 -5.02 5.84 -10.62
C THR A 231 -4.38 6.65 -9.50
N PHE A 232 -3.67 7.71 -9.82
CA PHE A 232 -3.03 8.55 -8.81
C PHE A 232 -2.94 9.99 -9.29
N PHE A 233 -2.71 10.89 -8.34
CA PHE A 233 -2.41 12.29 -8.62
C PHE A 233 -1.42 12.86 -7.59
N ASN A 234 -0.64 13.85 -8.03
CA ASN A 234 0.39 14.52 -7.23
C ASN A 234 -0.29 15.51 -6.28
N TRP A 235 -0.74 15.03 -5.15
CA TRP A 235 -1.22 15.77 -3.99
C TRP A 235 -1.17 14.86 -2.77
N GLY A 236 -0.77 15.40 -1.63
CA GLY A 236 -0.70 14.69 -0.37
C GLY A 236 -0.58 15.65 0.80
N GLY A 237 -0.24 15.13 1.98
CA GLY A 237 -0.08 15.94 3.18
C GLY A 237 0.92 17.09 3.05
N ASP A 238 1.92 16.93 2.17
CA ASP A 238 2.95 17.95 1.92
C ASP A 238 2.40 19.18 1.21
N SER A 239 1.39 19.02 0.33
CA SER A 239 0.75 20.15 -0.35
C SER A 239 0.21 21.18 0.65
N ILE A 240 -0.41 20.69 1.74
CA ILE A 240 -0.87 21.55 2.83
C ILE A 240 0.32 22.16 3.58
N THR A 241 1.34 21.35 3.91
CA THR A 241 2.52 21.82 4.66
C THR A 241 3.26 22.91 3.89
N GLU A 242 3.44 22.75 2.59
CA GLU A 242 4.08 23.74 1.69
C GLU A 242 3.29 25.05 1.68
N LYS A 243 1.96 25.01 1.62
CA LYS A 243 1.14 26.21 1.68
C LYS A 243 1.23 26.93 3.02
N ILE A 244 1.33 26.20 4.12
CA ILE A 244 1.56 26.80 5.44
C ILE A 244 2.92 27.48 5.50
N ILE A 245 3.99 26.84 4.98
CA ILE A 245 5.33 27.41 4.89
C ILE A 245 5.31 28.72 4.10
N GLU A 246 4.71 28.69 2.89
CA GLU A 246 4.63 29.85 2.00
C GLU A 246 3.90 31.04 2.64
N ASN A 247 2.79 30.80 3.33
CA ASN A 247 1.95 31.86 3.89
C ASN A 247 2.44 32.38 5.23
N PHE A 248 3.06 31.52 6.06
CA PHE A 248 3.47 31.89 7.41
C PHE A 248 4.98 32.19 7.52
N ASN A 249 5.74 31.93 6.44
CA ASN A 249 7.19 32.04 6.41
C ASN A 249 7.89 31.33 7.58
N ILE A 250 7.47 30.07 7.84
CA ILE A 250 8.00 29.20 8.89
C ILE A 250 8.69 27.98 8.30
N ASN A 251 9.46 27.27 9.13
CA ASN A 251 10.11 26.03 8.69
C ASN A 251 9.12 24.84 8.54
N GLU A 252 9.53 23.80 7.82
CA GLU A 252 8.72 22.62 7.55
C GLU A 252 8.25 21.91 8.83
N GLY A 253 9.12 21.82 9.86
CA GLY A 253 8.80 21.15 11.11
C GLY A 253 7.66 21.82 11.88
N ASP A 254 7.67 23.16 11.93
CA ASP A 254 6.60 23.94 12.57
C ASP A 254 5.32 23.90 11.74
N ALA A 255 5.40 24.01 10.42
CA ALA A 255 4.24 23.89 9.52
C ALA A 255 3.54 22.52 9.67
N GLU A 256 4.31 21.44 9.65
CA GLU A 256 3.80 20.08 9.86
C GLU A 256 3.14 19.92 11.24
N LYS A 257 3.78 20.45 12.28
CA LYS A 257 3.26 20.45 13.65
C LYS A 257 1.91 21.18 13.74
N TYR A 258 1.78 22.36 13.14
CA TYR A 258 0.53 23.11 13.19
C TYR A 258 -0.56 22.45 12.38
N LYS A 259 -0.24 21.92 11.19
CA LYS A 259 -1.17 21.10 10.38
C LYS A 259 -1.75 19.93 11.19
N ILE A 260 -0.90 19.14 11.84
CA ILE A 260 -1.33 17.98 12.64
C ILE A 260 -2.13 18.41 13.88
N MET A 261 -1.70 19.46 14.56
CA MET A 261 -2.30 19.90 15.81
C MET A 261 -3.71 20.48 15.60
N TYR A 262 -3.88 21.30 14.57
CA TYR A 262 -5.14 22.04 14.36
C TYR A 262 -6.06 21.32 13.36
N GLY A 263 -5.51 20.75 12.28
CA GLY A 263 -6.33 20.17 11.22
C GLY A 263 -7.26 21.22 10.58
N ILE A 264 -8.47 20.79 10.24
CA ILE A 264 -9.50 21.64 9.65
C ILE A 264 -10.74 21.68 10.54
N ASP A 265 -11.28 22.86 10.81
CA ASP A 265 -12.59 23.06 11.44
C ASP A 265 -13.57 23.62 10.40
N ASN A 266 -14.66 22.87 10.16
CA ASN A 266 -15.72 23.26 9.22
C ASN A 266 -16.70 24.31 9.79
N ARG A 267 -16.63 24.58 11.09
CA ARG A 267 -17.43 25.63 11.76
C ARG A 267 -16.86 27.00 11.44
N GLU A 268 -17.70 28.02 11.46
CA GLU A 268 -17.24 29.40 11.42
C GLU A 268 -16.40 29.70 12.67
N MET A 269 -15.13 30.04 12.47
CA MET A 269 -14.24 30.38 13.56
C MET A 269 -14.45 31.82 13.99
N ASN A 270 -15.32 32.02 14.98
CA ASN A 270 -15.56 33.35 15.58
C ASN A 270 -14.46 33.77 16.55
N PHE A 271 -13.55 32.86 16.90
CA PHE A 271 -12.47 33.15 17.86
C PHE A 271 -11.11 33.02 17.16
N LYS A 272 -10.36 34.13 17.21
CA LYS A 272 -8.99 34.20 16.70
C LYS A 272 -8.00 33.92 17.84
N ALA A 273 -7.32 32.79 17.76
CA ALA A 273 -6.24 32.44 18.67
C ALA A 273 -4.89 32.53 17.94
N PRO A 274 -3.89 33.23 18.49
CA PRO A 274 -2.55 33.26 17.92
C PRO A 274 -1.93 31.86 18.02
N ILE A 275 -1.29 31.39 16.94
CA ILE A 275 -0.62 30.08 16.87
C ILE A 275 0.89 30.21 16.77
N CYS A 276 1.37 31.23 16.08
CA CYS A 276 2.81 31.52 16.00
C CYS A 276 3.09 32.98 15.67
N THR A 277 4.35 33.35 15.84
CA THR A 277 4.92 34.59 15.35
C THR A 277 6.06 34.25 14.42
N ALA A 278 6.11 34.85 13.26
CA ALA A 278 7.16 34.66 12.27
C ALA A 278 7.61 35.99 11.68
N ASP A 279 8.78 36.01 11.05
CA ASP A 279 9.28 37.16 10.31
C ASP A 279 8.58 37.22 8.93
N ASP A 280 8.12 38.37 8.50
CA ASP A 280 7.46 38.60 7.21
C ASP A 280 8.43 38.62 6.01
N GLY A 281 9.71 38.33 6.24
CA GLY A 281 10.79 38.43 5.24
C GLY A 281 11.40 39.83 5.11
N THR A 282 10.87 40.82 5.84
CA THR A 282 11.39 42.22 5.91
C THR A 282 11.99 42.55 7.25
N GLY A 283 11.99 41.62 8.21
CA GLY A 283 12.49 41.82 9.58
C GLY A 283 11.40 42.27 10.56
N HIS A 284 10.11 42.25 10.19
CA HIS A 284 9.02 42.53 11.09
C HIS A 284 8.35 41.23 11.56
N GLU A 285 8.04 41.19 12.86
CA GLU A 285 7.29 40.07 13.43
C GLU A 285 5.79 40.17 13.10
N VAL A 286 5.23 39.13 12.56
CA VAL A 286 3.81 38.98 12.26
C VAL A 286 3.22 37.84 13.07
N HIS A 287 2.07 38.08 13.67
CA HIS A 287 1.31 37.04 14.38
C HIS A 287 0.35 36.34 13.42
N HIS A 288 0.42 35.01 13.38
CA HIS A 288 -0.49 34.18 12.63
C HIS A 288 -1.53 33.54 13.54
N PHE A 289 -2.75 33.37 13.03
CA PHE A 289 -3.90 32.94 13.79
C PHE A 289 -4.49 31.64 13.26
N ASN A 290 -5.24 30.92 14.11
CA ASN A 290 -5.88 29.65 13.78
C ASN A 290 -6.87 29.73 12.61
N ASN A 291 -7.57 30.86 12.44
CA ASN A 291 -8.47 31.04 11.30
C ASN A 291 -7.72 31.14 9.96
N GLU A 292 -6.56 31.79 9.91
CA GLU A 292 -5.69 31.87 8.73
C GLU A 292 -5.21 30.48 8.33
N LEU A 293 -4.72 29.69 9.31
CA LEU A 293 -4.32 28.30 9.08
C LEU A 293 -5.49 27.46 8.54
N ASN A 294 -6.67 27.62 9.13
CA ASN A 294 -7.87 26.90 8.71
C ASN A 294 -8.26 27.25 7.27
N ASP A 295 -8.16 28.51 6.88
CA ASP A 295 -8.47 28.95 5.51
C ASP A 295 -7.47 28.37 4.49
N ILE A 296 -6.16 28.38 4.83
CA ILE A 296 -5.10 27.73 4.01
C ILE A 296 -5.40 26.24 3.81
N ILE A 297 -5.73 25.53 4.89
CA ILE A 297 -6.02 24.09 4.81
C ILE A 297 -7.29 23.85 3.97
N LYS A 298 -8.33 24.68 4.12
CA LYS A 298 -9.57 24.59 3.31
C LYS A 298 -9.29 24.77 1.84
N GLU A 299 -8.53 25.77 1.43
CA GLU A 299 -8.18 26.03 0.04
C GLU A 299 -7.48 24.83 -0.58
N GLU A 300 -6.48 24.24 0.11
CA GLU A 300 -5.78 23.06 -0.38
C GLU A 300 -6.68 21.81 -0.44
N LEU A 301 -7.61 21.65 0.50
CA LEU A 301 -8.55 20.55 0.48
C LEU A 301 -9.62 20.68 -0.64
N GLU A 302 -9.97 21.89 -1.09
CA GLU A 302 -10.81 22.07 -2.30
C GLU A 302 -10.06 21.59 -3.54
N VAL A 303 -8.76 21.87 -3.66
CA VAL A 303 -7.92 21.34 -4.74
C VAL A 303 -7.90 19.81 -4.69
N PHE A 304 -7.71 19.24 -3.48
CA PHE A 304 -7.75 17.80 -3.28
C PHE A 304 -9.06 17.17 -3.72
N VAL A 305 -10.21 17.72 -3.31
CA VAL A 305 -11.55 17.19 -3.63
C VAL A 305 -11.79 17.17 -5.14
N ASN A 306 -11.38 18.23 -5.85
CA ASN A 306 -11.54 18.28 -7.30
C ASN A 306 -10.74 17.16 -7.99
N ARG A 307 -9.45 17.00 -7.64
CA ARG A 307 -8.59 15.93 -8.18
C ARG A 307 -9.08 14.54 -7.76
N LEU A 308 -9.59 14.40 -6.54
CA LEU A 308 -10.14 13.14 -6.06
C LEU A 308 -11.36 12.71 -6.87
N ASN A 309 -12.31 13.63 -7.15
CA ASN A 309 -13.47 13.34 -7.96
C ASN A 309 -13.11 12.98 -9.42
N GLU A 310 -12.12 13.66 -10.00
CA GLU A 310 -11.57 13.31 -11.33
C GLU A 310 -10.99 11.87 -11.30
N ALA A 311 -10.15 11.57 -10.32
CA ALA A 311 -9.52 10.25 -10.18
C ALA A 311 -10.54 9.13 -9.94
N ILE A 312 -11.60 9.39 -9.16
CA ILE A 312 -12.70 8.44 -8.96
C ILE A 312 -13.40 8.17 -10.29
N ASN A 313 -13.73 9.22 -11.05
CA ASN A 313 -14.36 9.06 -12.35
C ASN A 313 -13.48 8.24 -13.30
N ASP A 314 -12.18 8.50 -13.33
CA ASP A 314 -11.25 7.79 -14.21
C ASP A 314 -11.16 6.30 -13.86
N VAL A 315 -11.01 5.94 -12.59
CA VAL A 315 -10.87 4.54 -12.18
C VAL A 315 -12.16 3.75 -12.29
N VAL A 316 -13.31 4.42 -12.12
CA VAL A 316 -14.66 3.80 -12.18
C VAL A 316 -15.17 3.69 -13.61
N ALA A 317 -14.95 4.69 -14.46
CA ALA A 317 -15.43 4.70 -15.85
C ALA A 317 -14.90 3.52 -16.69
N GLN A 318 -13.74 2.96 -16.31
CA GLN A 318 -13.16 1.80 -16.95
C GLN A 318 -13.89 0.49 -16.64
N HIS A 319 -14.74 0.45 -15.59
CA HIS A 319 -15.29 -0.80 -15.08
C HIS A 319 -16.80 -0.90 -15.06
N ASP A 320 -17.57 0.15 -14.80
CA ASP A 320 -19.03 0.21 -14.98
C ASP A 320 -19.61 1.62 -14.70
N LYS A 321 -20.76 1.94 -15.31
CA LYS A 321 -21.46 3.23 -15.16
C LYS A 321 -22.35 3.34 -13.91
N ALA A 322 -22.53 2.26 -13.15
CA ALA A 322 -23.45 2.16 -12.01
C ALA A 322 -22.81 2.52 -10.65
N TYR A 323 -21.54 2.85 -10.61
CA TYR A 323 -20.74 2.87 -9.39
C TYR A 323 -20.77 4.15 -8.55
N ARG A 324 -21.77 4.98 -8.69
CA ARG A 324 -21.83 6.28 -7.97
C ARG A 324 -22.01 6.18 -6.45
N ASN A 325 -22.30 4.99 -5.91
CA ASN A 325 -22.71 4.80 -4.51
C ASN A 325 -21.82 3.83 -3.71
N PHE A 326 -20.54 3.68 -4.06
CA PHE A 326 -19.65 2.86 -3.24
C PHE A 326 -19.14 3.63 -2.01
N PRO A 327 -19.00 2.96 -0.85
CA PRO A 327 -18.31 3.54 0.29
C PRO A 327 -16.85 3.86 -0.09
N MET A 328 -16.34 4.96 0.46
CA MET A 328 -14.95 5.40 0.30
C MET A 328 -14.18 5.11 1.58
N LEU A 329 -13.10 4.36 1.46
CA LEU A 329 -12.21 4.00 2.55
C LEU A 329 -10.89 4.74 2.39
N LEU A 330 -10.55 5.55 3.39
CA LEU A 330 -9.33 6.34 3.43
C LEU A 330 -8.26 5.63 4.25
N ILE A 331 -7.05 5.54 3.72
CA ILE A 331 -5.86 5.03 4.39
C ILE A 331 -4.67 5.99 4.19
N GLY A 332 -3.51 5.65 4.73
CA GLY A 332 -2.30 6.46 4.62
C GLY A 332 -2.21 7.56 5.68
N GLY A 333 -1.03 8.21 5.75
CA GLY A 333 -0.75 9.22 6.77
C GLY A 333 -1.61 10.47 6.63
N GLY A 334 -1.91 10.89 5.40
CA GLY A 334 -2.73 12.07 5.12
C GLY A 334 -4.19 11.91 5.53
N SER A 335 -4.70 10.68 5.63
CA SER A 335 -6.07 10.41 6.09
C SER A 335 -6.30 10.78 7.56
N GLN A 336 -5.21 10.98 8.33
CA GLN A 336 -5.23 11.33 9.75
C GLN A 336 -5.49 12.83 10.02
N LEU A 337 -5.59 13.66 8.98
CA LEU A 337 -5.86 15.09 9.16
C LEU A 337 -7.21 15.28 9.86
N ASN A 338 -7.17 15.92 11.04
CA ASN A 338 -8.38 16.19 11.80
C ASN A 338 -9.40 17.00 10.96
N GLY A 339 -10.66 16.56 10.96
CA GLY A 339 -11.74 17.21 10.21
C GLY A 339 -11.81 16.87 8.73
N LEU A 340 -10.83 16.14 8.17
CA LEU A 340 -10.81 15.76 6.75
C LEU A 340 -12.11 15.09 6.31
N VAL A 341 -12.53 14.02 6.99
CA VAL A 341 -13.74 13.26 6.64
C VAL A 341 -14.97 14.17 6.58
N SER A 342 -15.17 14.99 7.60
CA SER A 342 -16.33 15.91 7.64
C SER A 342 -16.29 16.98 6.55
N PHE A 343 -15.10 17.35 6.10
CA PHE A 343 -14.92 18.32 5.00
C PHE A 343 -15.22 17.70 3.63
N ILE A 344 -14.72 16.49 3.35
CA ILE A 344 -14.81 15.88 2.03
C ILE A 344 -16.14 15.16 1.78
N THR A 345 -16.77 14.57 2.83
CA THR A 345 -18.00 13.76 2.67
C THR A 345 -19.10 14.44 1.86
N PRO A 346 -19.46 15.72 2.09
CA PRO A 346 -20.52 16.38 1.30
C PRO A 346 -20.09 16.75 -0.14
N LYS A 347 -18.82 16.56 -0.51
CA LYS A 347 -18.23 17.05 -1.77
C LYS A 347 -17.77 15.93 -2.70
N VAL A 348 -17.74 14.69 -2.23
CA VAL A 348 -17.30 13.53 -3.02
C VAL A 348 -18.47 12.68 -3.48
N MET A 349 -18.26 11.93 -4.57
CA MET A 349 -19.28 11.01 -5.13
C MET A 349 -19.27 9.68 -4.36
N SER A 350 -19.60 9.71 -3.06
CA SER A 350 -19.68 8.52 -2.21
C SER A 350 -20.73 8.74 -1.13
N GLU A 351 -21.45 7.69 -0.74
CA GLU A 351 -22.44 7.77 0.35
C GLU A 351 -21.80 7.87 1.72
N THR A 352 -20.68 7.18 1.90
CA THR A 352 -19.95 7.14 3.17
C THR A 352 -18.46 7.30 2.94
N VAL A 353 -17.81 8.03 3.84
CA VAL A 353 -16.35 8.20 3.85
C VAL A 353 -15.84 7.81 5.23
N GLU A 354 -14.94 6.85 5.28
CA GLU A 354 -14.41 6.32 6.53
C GLU A 354 -12.88 6.19 6.47
N VAL A 355 -12.22 6.50 7.58
CA VAL A 355 -10.78 6.23 7.76
C VAL A 355 -10.60 4.83 8.32
N VAL A 356 -9.82 4.01 7.62
CA VAL A 356 -9.49 2.66 8.07
C VAL A 356 -8.09 2.62 8.66
N ALA A 357 -8.00 2.23 9.91
CA ALA A 357 -6.72 2.04 10.59
C ALA A 357 -6.39 0.55 10.78
N PRO A 358 -5.09 0.17 10.81
CA PRO A 358 -4.71 -1.20 11.10
C PRO A 358 -5.18 -1.65 12.48
N GLN A 359 -5.72 -2.87 12.56
CA GLN A 359 -6.18 -3.46 13.84
C GLN A 359 -5.10 -4.30 14.53
N THR A 360 -3.96 -4.51 13.86
CA THR A 360 -2.87 -5.37 14.33
C THR A 360 -2.11 -4.76 15.51
N LEU A 361 -1.99 -5.50 16.61
CA LEU A 361 -1.21 -5.09 17.78
C LEU A 361 0.27 -4.89 17.40
N GLY A 362 0.85 -3.78 17.86
CA GLY A 362 2.22 -3.39 17.55
C GLY A 362 2.40 -2.62 16.22
N ALA A 363 1.35 -2.55 15.37
CA ALA A 363 1.37 -1.82 14.10
C ALA A 363 0.05 -1.10 13.78
N ARG A 364 -0.59 -0.50 14.80
CA ARG A 364 -1.86 0.23 14.64
C ARG A 364 -1.74 1.58 13.92
N ASN A 365 -0.51 2.07 13.75
CA ASN A 365 -0.29 3.31 13.01
C ASN A 365 -0.64 3.09 11.53
N PRO A 366 -1.49 3.94 10.91
CA PRO A 366 -1.89 3.84 9.51
C PRO A 366 -0.71 3.77 8.52
N THR A 367 0.43 4.29 8.92
CA THR A 367 1.69 4.22 8.16
C THR A 367 2.10 2.78 7.80
N PHE A 368 1.70 1.77 8.59
CA PHE A 368 2.06 0.36 8.34
C PHE A 368 1.03 -0.42 7.53
N PHE A 369 -0.02 0.23 7.05
CA PHE A 369 -1.15 -0.41 6.39
C PHE A 369 -0.71 -1.34 5.25
N ASN A 370 0.07 -0.81 4.31
CA ASN A 370 0.55 -1.57 3.15
C ASN A 370 1.52 -2.71 3.56
N CYS A 371 2.41 -2.47 4.52
CA CYS A 371 3.33 -3.50 5.01
C CYS A 371 2.60 -4.71 5.63
N LEU A 372 1.55 -4.46 6.43
CA LEU A 372 0.70 -5.51 6.98
C LEU A 372 -0.04 -6.25 5.87
N GLY A 373 -0.64 -5.52 4.94
CA GLY A 373 -1.31 -6.09 3.78
C GLY A 373 -0.40 -6.99 2.94
N MET A 374 0.86 -6.60 2.76
CA MET A 374 1.84 -7.43 2.05
C MET A 374 2.10 -8.78 2.74
N ILE A 375 2.25 -8.79 4.08
CA ILE A 375 2.44 -10.03 4.85
C ILE A 375 1.24 -10.96 4.64
N LEU A 376 0.02 -10.42 4.72
CA LEU A 376 -1.20 -11.19 4.52
C LEU A 376 -1.32 -11.71 3.08
N THR A 377 -1.04 -10.86 2.08
CA THR A 377 -1.04 -11.23 0.66
C THR A 377 -0.03 -12.34 0.39
N HIS A 378 1.17 -12.24 0.96
CA HIS A 378 2.20 -13.25 0.77
C HIS A 378 1.77 -14.61 1.33
N SER A 379 1.24 -14.65 2.55
CA SER A 379 0.78 -15.89 3.18
C SER A 379 -0.42 -16.51 2.47
N LYS A 380 -1.37 -15.69 2.00
CA LYS A 380 -2.55 -16.15 1.26
C LYS A 380 -2.17 -16.87 -0.05
N TYR A 381 -1.10 -16.41 -0.72
CA TYR A 381 -0.67 -16.90 -2.03
C TYR A 381 0.72 -17.55 -2.01
N LEU A 382 1.17 -18.02 -0.85
CA LEU A 382 2.54 -18.54 -0.62
C LEU A 382 2.93 -19.65 -1.58
N ASN A 383 2.05 -20.64 -1.78
CA ASN A 383 2.32 -21.81 -2.60
C ASN A 383 2.38 -21.51 -4.11
N LEU A 384 2.04 -20.30 -4.52
CA LEU A 384 1.84 -19.92 -5.91
C LEU A 384 3.04 -19.18 -6.50
N ASN A 385 3.89 -18.58 -5.66
CA ASN A 385 4.97 -17.70 -6.08
C ASN A 385 6.37 -18.12 -5.59
N ASP A 386 6.49 -19.09 -4.68
CA ASP A 386 7.73 -19.41 -3.94
C ASP A 386 8.89 -19.96 -4.78
N GLU A 387 8.69 -20.34 -6.04
CA GLU A 387 9.74 -20.96 -6.86
C GLU A 387 10.39 -20.05 -7.91
N ALA A 388 9.93 -18.82 -8.07
CA ALA A 388 10.48 -17.91 -9.07
C ALA A 388 11.80 -17.25 -8.65
N HIS A 389 12.18 -17.33 -7.39
CA HIS A 389 13.40 -16.71 -6.87
C HIS A 389 14.28 -17.71 -6.09
N PRO A 390 15.59 -17.75 -6.35
CA PRO A 390 16.51 -18.59 -5.59
C PRO A 390 16.44 -18.21 -4.09
N LYS A 391 16.55 -19.21 -3.23
CA LYS A 391 16.62 -19.04 -1.77
C LYS A 391 17.87 -18.26 -1.40
N VAL A 392 17.81 -16.94 -1.42
CA VAL A 392 18.91 -16.07 -1.01
C VAL A 392 18.42 -15.22 0.15
N GLY A 393 19.04 -15.41 1.29
CA GLY A 393 18.82 -14.63 2.51
C GLY A 393 17.54 -14.97 3.28
N GLN A 394 17.64 -15.10 4.58
CA GLN A 394 16.51 -15.39 5.46
C GLN A 394 16.53 -14.40 6.63
N VAL A 395 15.34 -13.95 7.05
CA VAL A 395 15.20 -13.31 8.35
C VAL A 395 15.50 -14.36 9.41
N THR A 396 16.59 -14.21 10.16
CA THR A 396 16.95 -15.15 11.21
C THR A 396 16.71 -14.52 12.57
N ARG A 397 15.97 -15.25 13.40
CA ARG A 397 15.87 -14.98 14.84
C ARG A 397 16.92 -15.80 15.55
N THR A 398 17.96 -15.17 16.07
CA THR A 398 18.94 -15.86 16.93
C THR A 398 18.45 -15.73 18.37
N GLN A 399 17.95 -16.82 18.93
CA GLN A 399 17.83 -16.92 20.39
C GLN A 399 19.20 -17.31 20.92
N ASN A 400 19.83 -16.44 21.69
CA ASN A 400 20.99 -16.86 22.49
C ASN A 400 20.48 -17.81 23.58
N ASN A 401 20.58 -19.10 23.34
CA ASN A 401 20.46 -20.10 24.42
C ASN A 401 21.64 -19.90 25.38
N LYS A 402 21.37 -19.37 26.52
CA LYS A 402 22.13 -19.58 27.74
C LYS A 402 21.19 -20.06 28.81
#